data_4d9e872caccd72fc6839a5487c359eaf
#
_entry.id   4d9e872caccd72fc6839a5487c359eaf
#
_cell.length_a   1.000
_cell.length_b   1.000
_cell.length_c   1.000
_cell.angle_alpha   90.00
_cell.angle_beta   90.00
_cell.angle_gamma   90.00
#
_symmetry.space_group_name_H-M   'P 1'
#
loop_
_entity.id
_entity.type
_entity.pdbx_description
1 polymer ?
#
loop_
_entity_poly.entity_id
_entity_poly.type
_entity_poly.pdbx_seq_one_letter_code
_entity_poly.pdbx_strand_id
1 'polypeptide(L)'
;MSVNIEAPQMGESINEATIAKWVKSEGDFVNEDELIAELETEKINLEVTAPKSGVLKTIKAQEGDTVSPGDILALLEEGEAQASASKED
;
A
#
# COMPACT_ATOMS: atom_id res chain seq x y z
N MET A 1 -8.83 -5.60 12.53
CA MET A 1 -8.50 -4.19 12.72
C MET A 1 -7.90 -3.64 11.45
N SER A 2 -8.19 -2.39 11.17
CA SER A 2 -7.68 -1.78 9.95
C SER A 2 -6.36 -1.09 10.19
N VAL A 3 -5.48 -1.19 9.22
CA VAL A 3 -4.18 -0.55 9.26
C VAL A 3 -4.09 0.37 8.04
N ASN A 4 -3.63 1.58 8.25
CA ASN A 4 -3.44 2.50 7.14
C ASN A 4 -2.12 2.21 6.45
N ILE A 5 -2.18 2.15 5.12
CA ILE A 5 -0.96 2.05 4.32
C ILE A 5 -0.67 3.45 3.82
N GLU A 6 0.41 4.02 4.32
CA GLU A 6 0.76 5.41 4.04
C GLU A 6 1.95 5.49 3.13
N ALA A 7 2.04 6.61 2.43
CA ALA A 7 3.20 6.87 1.60
C ALA A 7 4.43 7.01 2.52
N PRO A 8 5.55 6.41 2.14
CA PRO A 8 6.75 6.46 2.97
C PRO A 8 7.43 7.82 2.89
N GLN A 9 8.39 8.02 3.78
CA GLN A 9 9.21 9.21 3.72
C GLN A 9 9.98 9.23 2.43
N MET A 10 10.01 10.37 1.79
CA MET A 10 10.60 10.49 0.47
C MET A 10 11.87 11.32 0.45
N GLY A 11 12.38 11.69 1.62
CA GLY A 11 13.55 12.52 1.70
C GLY A 11 13.19 13.97 1.91
N GLU A 12 14.22 14.78 2.21
CA GLU A 12 13.97 16.15 2.63
C GLU A 12 13.45 17.04 1.50
N SER A 13 13.89 16.77 0.29
CA SER A 13 13.55 17.63 -0.84
C SER A 13 12.42 17.08 -1.69
N ILE A 14 11.85 15.94 -1.32
CA ILE A 14 10.78 15.32 -2.10
C ILE A 14 9.51 15.38 -1.28
N ASN A 15 8.53 16.13 -1.77
CA ASN A 15 7.29 16.35 -1.06
C ASN A 15 6.12 15.59 -1.63
N GLU A 16 6.31 14.93 -2.77
CA GLU A 16 5.21 14.20 -3.38
C GLU A 16 5.74 13.16 -4.34
N ALA A 17 4.93 12.17 -4.60
CA ALA A 17 5.25 11.11 -5.52
C ALA A 17 4.00 10.73 -6.28
N THR A 18 4.19 10.10 -7.41
CA THR A 18 3.08 9.60 -8.22
C THR A 18 3.04 8.10 -8.09
N ILE A 19 1.84 7.54 -7.96
CA ILE A 19 1.70 6.10 -7.90
C ILE A 19 1.95 5.55 -9.30
N ALA A 20 3.07 4.86 -9.45
CA ALA A 20 3.46 4.33 -10.75
C ALA A 20 2.74 3.03 -11.04
N LYS A 21 2.53 2.20 -10.01
CA LYS A 21 1.95 0.89 -10.23
C LYS A 21 1.42 0.32 -8.93
N TRP A 22 0.28 -0.35 -9.02
CA TRP A 22 -0.25 -1.15 -7.92
C TRP A 22 0.03 -2.61 -8.22
N VAL A 23 0.76 -3.27 -7.32
CA VAL A 23 1.10 -4.68 -7.48
C VAL A 23 -0.04 -5.56 -6.98
N LYS A 24 -0.77 -5.06 -5.99
CA LYS A 24 -1.90 -5.78 -5.41
C LYS A 24 -3.19 -5.02 -5.66
N SER A 25 -4.30 -5.73 -5.57
CA SER A 25 -5.62 -5.13 -5.79
C SER A 25 -6.46 -5.24 -4.52
N GLU A 26 -7.57 -4.50 -4.51
CA GLU A 26 -8.51 -4.63 -3.40
C GLU A 26 -8.97 -6.08 -3.31
N GLY A 27 -8.97 -6.59 -2.09
CA GLY A 27 -9.34 -7.96 -1.85
C GLY A 27 -8.17 -8.94 -1.84
N ASP A 28 -6.99 -8.51 -2.25
CA ASP A 28 -5.83 -9.38 -2.25
C ASP A 28 -5.24 -9.49 -0.86
N PHE A 29 -4.78 -10.67 -0.53
CA PHE A 29 -4.06 -10.88 0.72
C PHE A 29 -2.60 -10.51 0.50
N VAL A 30 -2.02 -9.83 1.48
CA VAL A 30 -0.61 -9.46 1.44
C VAL A 30 0.06 -9.89 2.74
N ASN A 31 1.33 -10.22 2.64
CA ASN A 31 2.13 -10.55 3.81
C ASN A 31 2.88 -9.32 4.27
N GLU A 32 3.26 -9.33 5.54
CA GLU A 32 4.06 -8.23 6.08
C GLU A 32 5.32 -8.06 5.22
N ASP A 33 5.63 -6.81 4.90
CA ASP A 33 6.77 -6.43 4.07
C ASP A 33 6.64 -6.83 2.61
N GLU A 34 5.49 -7.33 2.20
CA GLU A 34 5.28 -7.66 0.80
C GLU A 34 5.07 -6.39 0.00
N LEU A 35 5.62 -6.34 -1.21
CA LEU A 35 5.47 -5.17 -2.07
C LEU A 35 4.01 -5.01 -2.48
N ILE A 36 3.46 -3.83 -2.26
CA ILE A 36 2.08 -3.54 -2.58
C ILE A 36 2.00 -2.62 -3.79
N ALA A 37 2.82 -1.59 -3.82
CA ALA A 37 2.76 -0.59 -4.86
C ALA A 37 4.12 0.04 -5.06
N GLU A 38 4.26 0.72 -6.19
CA GLU A 38 5.47 1.46 -6.50
C GLU A 38 5.13 2.92 -6.71
N LEU A 39 5.96 3.78 -6.17
CA LEU A 39 5.82 5.21 -6.33
C LEU A 39 7.00 5.74 -7.12
N GLU A 40 6.77 6.82 -7.83
CA GLU A 40 7.81 7.43 -8.63
C GLU A 40 7.91 8.91 -8.30
N THR A 41 9.14 9.37 -8.12
CA THR A 41 9.39 10.79 -7.91
C THR A 41 10.31 11.27 -9.03
N GLU A 42 10.60 12.55 -9.03
CA GLU A 42 11.48 13.08 -10.05
C GLU A 42 12.91 12.58 -9.92
N LYS A 43 13.26 12.03 -8.77
CA LYS A 43 14.62 11.59 -8.53
C LYS A 43 14.77 10.09 -8.34
N ILE A 44 13.83 9.47 -7.64
CA ILE A 44 13.97 8.05 -7.29
C ILE A 44 12.62 7.36 -7.38
N ASN A 45 12.67 6.05 -7.42
CA ASN A 45 11.48 5.22 -7.31
C ASN A 45 11.43 4.65 -5.91
N LEU A 46 10.23 4.58 -5.35
CA LEU A 46 10.02 4.10 -4.01
C LEU A 46 9.09 2.91 -4.05
N GLU A 47 9.20 2.07 -3.03
CA GLU A 47 8.32 0.91 -2.92
C GLU A 47 7.48 1.04 -1.67
N VAL A 48 6.21 0.66 -1.78
CA VAL A 48 5.31 0.63 -0.64
C VAL A 48 5.11 -0.83 -0.26
N THR A 49 5.43 -1.15 0.98
CA THR A 49 5.28 -2.52 1.46
C THR A 49 4.21 -2.56 2.54
N ALA A 50 3.68 -3.75 2.77
CA ALA A 50 2.63 -3.92 3.77
C ALA A 50 3.23 -3.81 5.17
N PRO A 51 2.64 -2.99 6.04
CA PRO A 51 3.11 -2.91 7.42
C PRO A 51 2.74 -4.12 8.26
N LYS A 52 1.72 -4.84 7.82
CA LYS A 52 1.24 -6.04 8.49
C LYS A 52 0.65 -6.97 7.46
N SER A 53 0.49 -8.23 7.84
CA SER A 53 -0.19 -9.18 6.98
C SER A 53 -1.69 -8.95 7.06
N GLY A 54 -2.36 -9.08 5.94
CA GLY A 54 -3.80 -8.88 5.91
C GLY A 54 -4.32 -8.77 4.50
N VAL A 55 -5.54 -8.32 4.38
CA VAL A 55 -6.21 -8.17 3.09
C VAL A 55 -6.34 -6.69 2.76
N LEU A 56 -5.97 -6.33 1.55
CA LEU A 56 -6.18 -4.97 1.08
C LEU A 56 -7.67 -4.72 0.96
N LYS A 57 -8.17 -3.80 1.76
CA LYS A 57 -9.60 -3.58 1.83
C LYS A 57 -10.05 -2.51 0.87
N THR A 58 -9.37 -1.40 0.86
CA THR A 58 -9.74 -0.26 0.03
C THR A 58 -8.49 0.41 -0.48
N ILE A 59 -8.47 0.71 -1.76
CA ILE A 59 -7.38 1.49 -2.34
C ILE A 59 -7.89 2.91 -2.49
N LYS A 60 -7.25 3.84 -1.79
CA LYS A 60 -7.70 5.23 -1.80
C LYS A 60 -7.00 6.07 -2.85
N ALA A 61 -5.81 5.67 -3.26
CA ALA A 61 -5.07 6.37 -4.30
C ALA A 61 -4.83 5.43 -5.45
N GLN A 62 -5.06 5.89 -6.65
CA GLN A 62 -4.99 5.06 -7.85
C GLN A 62 -3.67 5.29 -8.57
N GLU A 63 -3.38 4.42 -9.53
CA GLU A 63 -2.22 4.64 -10.39
C GLU A 63 -2.37 5.99 -11.07
N GLY A 64 -1.29 6.74 -11.06
CA GLY A 64 -1.30 8.07 -11.64
C GLY A 64 -1.61 9.19 -10.66
N ASP A 65 -2.10 8.85 -9.48
CA ASP A 65 -2.39 9.86 -8.47
C ASP A 65 -1.12 10.35 -7.80
N THR A 66 -1.12 11.60 -7.41
CA THR A 66 0.01 12.19 -6.69
C THR A 66 -0.30 12.14 -5.21
N VAL A 67 0.68 11.70 -4.43
CA VAL A 67 0.53 11.57 -2.98
C VAL A 67 1.71 12.21 -2.28
N SER A 68 1.51 12.60 -1.05
CA SER A 68 2.56 13.19 -0.20
C SER A 68 2.94 12.20 0.89
N PRO A 69 4.14 12.36 1.50
CA PRO A 69 4.51 11.49 2.61
C PRO A 69 3.46 11.54 3.70
N GLY A 70 3.05 10.39 4.17
CA GLY A 70 2.02 10.30 5.20
C GLY A 70 0.60 10.21 4.67
N ASP A 71 0.40 10.42 3.38
CA ASP A 71 -0.93 10.27 2.81
C ASP A 71 -1.33 8.80 2.83
N ILE A 72 -2.60 8.56 3.09
CA ILE A 72 -3.11 7.19 3.14
C ILE A 72 -3.36 6.70 1.73
N LEU A 73 -2.65 5.65 1.35
CA LEU A 73 -2.78 5.08 0.02
C LEU A 73 -3.85 4.02 -0.04
N ALA A 74 -3.99 3.26 1.03
CA ALA A 74 -4.94 2.16 1.07
C ALA A 74 -5.21 1.78 2.51
N LEU A 75 -6.24 0.97 2.70
CA LEU A 75 -6.56 0.40 3.99
C LEU A 75 -6.33 -1.10 3.94
N LEU A 76 -5.71 -1.61 4.97
CA LEU A 76 -5.41 -3.03 5.10
C LEU A 76 -6.19 -3.57 6.28
N GLU A 77 -6.90 -4.66 6.07
CA GLU A 77 -7.57 -5.34 7.17
C GLU A 77 -6.60 -6.37 7.73
N GLU A 78 -6.06 -6.09 8.89
CA GLU A 78 -5.07 -6.96 9.50
C GLU A 78 -5.67 -8.32 9.82
N GLY A 79 -4.92 -9.38 9.53
CA GLY A 79 -5.42 -10.71 9.82
C GLY A 79 -4.54 -11.75 9.18
N GLU A 80 -4.95 -12.99 9.35
CA GLU A 80 -4.22 -14.08 8.78
C GLU A 80 -4.87 -14.54 7.50
N ALA A 81 -4.13 -15.24 6.76
CA ALA A 81 -4.59 -15.66 5.44
C ALA A 81 -5.90 -16.37 5.46
N GLN A 82 -6.27 -16.76 6.47
CA GLN A 82 -7.52 -17.33 6.51
C GLN A 82 -8.56 -16.43 6.60
N ALA A 83 -8.48 -16.28 6.52
CA ALA A 83 -9.31 -15.78 6.59
C ALA A 83 -10.01 -15.70 5.75
N SER A 84 -9.40 -16.43 5.81
CA SER A 84 -9.74 -16.68 5.09
C SER A 84 -10.40 -17.02 4.64
N ALA A 85 -10.42 -17.05 4.68
CA ALA A 85 -10.73 -17.49 4.18
C ALA A 85 -11.18 -17.99 4.02
N SER A 86 -11.18 -17.94 4.18
CA SER A 86 -11.41 -18.46 4.03
C SER A 86 -11.91 -19.01 4.03
N LYS A 87 -12.14 -19.02 4.13
CA LYS A 87 -12.35 -19.46 4.12
C LYS A 87 -12.81 -19.94 3.94
N GLU A 88 -12.94 -19.83 3.94
CA GLU A 88 -12.98 -20.22 3.77
C GLU A 88 -13.17 -20.66 3.78
N ASP A 89 -13.35 -20.57 3.88
CA ASP A 89 -13.27 -20.83 3.95
C ASP A 89 -13.31 -20.96 3.96
#